data_a62582016476facdba8d92282c5bbf6a
#
_entry.id   a62582016476facdba8d92282c5bbf6a
#
_cell.length_a   1.000
_cell.length_b   1.000
_cell.length_c   1.000
_cell.angle_alpha   90.00
_cell.angle_beta   90.00
_cell.angle_gamma   90.00
#
_symmetry.space_group_name_H-M   'P 1'
#
loop_
_entity.id
_entity.type
_entity.pdbx_description
1 polymer ?
#
loop_
_entity_poly.entity_id
_entity_poly.type
_entity_poly.pdbx_seq_one_letter_code
_entity_poly.pdbx_strand_id
1 'polypeptide(L)'
;MGAAAILEQRSPRLAVRPAKDGHSGAHVLYWMTSSRRTSYNLALEHAVNLAVERNLPLLVVEALAIGHRWANDRIHTFVLQGMIDQRTTMLGSGVTYVPYVETRHGEARGLLARMSVDADALVIDDYPTYMPRQVAERAMKLAPCEVHG
;
A
#
# COMPACT_ATOMS: atom_id res chain seq x y z
N MET A 1 12.97 -30.34 7.26
CA MET A 1 13.24 -28.92 7.53
C MET A 1 12.05 -28.14 7.02
N GLY A 2 11.23 -27.62 7.92
CA GLY A 2 9.91 -27.09 7.59
C GLY A 2 9.97 -25.71 6.95
N ALA A 3 8.96 -25.40 6.13
CA ALA A 3 8.73 -24.11 5.47
C ALA A 3 8.74 -22.90 6.44
N ALA A 4 8.52 -23.11 7.73
CA ALA A 4 8.59 -22.08 8.77
C ALA A 4 10.00 -21.49 8.98
N ALA A 5 11.07 -22.24 8.72
CA ALA A 5 12.44 -21.75 8.92
C ALA A 5 12.93 -20.83 7.78
N ILE A 6 12.22 -20.81 6.64
CA ILE A 6 12.58 -19.95 5.50
C ILE A 6 11.98 -18.54 5.66
N LEU A 7 10.92 -18.39 6.43
CA LEU A 7 10.23 -17.11 6.66
C LEU A 7 10.88 -16.22 7.72
N GLU A 8 11.83 -16.75 8.49
CA GLU A 8 12.53 -16.00 9.56
C GLU A 8 13.72 -15.16 9.06
N GLN A 9 14.11 -15.27 7.81
CA GLN A 9 15.01 -14.30 7.20
C GLN A 9 14.21 -13.04 6.86
N ARG A 10 14.02 -12.18 7.86
CA ARG A 10 13.59 -10.78 7.64
C ARG A 10 14.50 -10.23 6.56
N SER A 11 13.93 -9.93 5.39
CA SER A 11 14.68 -9.27 4.34
C SER A 11 15.33 -8.03 4.95
N PRO A 12 16.65 -7.81 4.78
CA PRO A 12 17.30 -6.60 5.29
C PRO A 12 16.73 -5.30 4.71
N ARG A 13 15.78 -5.42 3.79
CA ARG A 13 15.07 -4.32 3.12
C ARG A 13 13.67 -4.07 3.68
N LEU A 14 13.20 -4.83 4.67
CA LEU A 14 11.88 -4.64 5.26
C LEU A 14 12.02 -3.89 6.59
N ALA A 15 11.56 -2.66 6.62
CA ALA A 15 11.41 -1.88 7.85
C ALA A 15 10.01 -2.12 8.45
N VAL A 16 9.95 -2.51 9.71
CA VAL A 16 8.68 -2.75 10.41
C VAL A 16 8.58 -1.82 11.62
N ARG A 17 7.51 -1.03 11.66
CA ARG A 17 7.11 -0.28 12.85
C ARG A 17 5.91 -0.98 13.50
N PRO A 18 6.00 -1.38 14.78
CA PRO A 18 4.91 -2.06 15.47
C PRO A 18 3.64 -1.18 15.55
N ALA A 19 2.51 -1.83 15.72
CA ALA A 19 1.25 -1.15 15.98
C ALA A 19 1.32 -0.34 17.28
N LYS A 20 0.47 0.69 17.38
CA LYS A 20 0.24 1.40 18.65
C LYS A 20 -0.53 0.48 19.59
N ASP A 21 -0.37 0.70 20.88
CA ASP A 21 -0.93 -0.17 21.93
C ASP A 21 -2.43 -0.45 21.72
N GLY A 22 -2.78 -1.74 21.77
CA GLY A 22 -4.16 -2.21 21.68
C GLY A 22 -4.80 -2.10 20.28
N HIS A 23 -4.03 -1.72 19.25
CA HIS A 23 -4.60 -1.62 17.90
C HIS A 23 -4.73 -3.00 17.25
N SER A 24 -5.91 -3.26 16.69
CA SER A 24 -6.20 -4.39 15.80
C SER A 24 -7.13 -3.90 14.69
N GLY A 25 -7.04 -4.51 13.54
CA GLY A 25 -7.82 -4.11 12.38
C GLY A 25 -8.49 -5.27 11.66
N ALA A 26 -9.29 -4.95 10.66
CA ALA A 26 -10.13 -5.90 9.93
C ALA A 26 -9.52 -6.36 8.60
N HIS A 27 -8.41 -5.77 8.16
CA HIS A 27 -7.79 -6.07 6.88
C HIS A 27 -6.31 -5.69 6.86
N VAL A 28 -5.56 -6.27 5.94
CA VAL A 28 -4.24 -5.78 5.55
C VAL A 28 -4.42 -4.73 4.46
N LEU A 29 -3.80 -3.58 4.62
CA LEU A 29 -3.83 -2.48 3.66
C LEU A 29 -2.49 -2.40 2.92
N TYR A 30 -2.49 -2.49 1.60
CA TYR A 30 -1.34 -2.14 0.78
C TYR A 30 -1.56 -0.80 0.09
N TRP A 31 -0.73 0.19 0.42
CA TRP A 31 -0.74 1.51 -0.20
C TRP A 31 0.26 1.56 -1.36
N MET A 32 -0.24 1.26 -2.56
CA MET A 32 0.55 1.18 -3.78
C MET A 32 0.89 2.59 -4.29
N THR A 33 2.17 2.93 -4.32
CA THR A 33 2.67 4.24 -4.77
C THR A 33 3.70 4.16 -5.88
N SER A 34 4.76 3.39 -5.69
CA SER A 34 5.90 3.34 -6.60
C SER A 34 5.84 2.12 -7.53
N SER A 35 5.54 0.96 -6.97
CA SER A 35 5.43 -0.29 -7.72
C SER A 35 4.01 -0.50 -8.23
N ARG A 36 3.54 0.36 -9.14
CA ARG A 36 2.18 0.32 -9.70
C ARG A 36 2.00 -0.81 -10.69
N ARG A 37 2.09 -2.06 -10.21
CA ARG A 37 1.98 -3.29 -11.02
C ARG A 37 1.65 -4.48 -10.14
N THR A 38 1.05 -5.52 -10.74
CA THR A 38 0.69 -6.76 -10.05
C THR A 38 1.78 -7.83 -10.10
N SER A 39 2.68 -7.74 -11.07
CA SER A 39 3.79 -8.68 -11.23
C SER A 39 5.12 -8.07 -10.78
N TYR A 40 6.02 -8.91 -10.23
CA TYR A 40 7.33 -8.46 -9.73
C TYR A 40 7.23 -7.29 -8.74
N ASN A 41 6.28 -7.37 -7.83
CA ASN A 41 6.00 -6.36 -6.82
C ASN A 41 6.16 -6.99 -5.43
N LEU A 42 7.34 -6.81 -4.84
CA LEU A 42 7.69 -7.40 -3.54
C LEU A 42 6.80 -6.91 -2.40
N ALA A 43 6.36 -5.65 -2.43
CA ALA A 43 5.46 -5.11 -1.43
C ALA A 43 4.06 -5.75 -1.51
N LEU A 44 3.55 -5.98 -2.73
CA LEU A 44 2.29 -6.71 -2.93
C LEU A 44 2.40 -8.18 -2.48
N GLU A 45 3.50 -8.85 -2.84
CA GLU A 45 3.75 -10.24 -2.39
C GLU A 45 3.81 -10.32 -0.86
N HIS A 46 4.49 -9.37 -0.22
CA HIS A 46 4.54 -9.28 1.23
C HIS A 46 3.16 -9.04 1.84
N ALA A 47 2.37 -8.13 1.27
CA ALA A 47 1.01 -7.85 1.73
C ALA A 47 0.07 -9.06 1.59
N VAL A 48 0.19 -9.83 0.50
CA VAL A 48 -0.56 -11.07 0.30
C VAL A 48 -0.18 -12.11 1.36
N ASN A 49 1.12 -12.33 1.57
CA ASN A 49 1.59 -13.29 2.57
C ASN A 49 1.11 -12.92 3.98
N LEU A 50 1.19 -11.64 4.33
CA LEU A 50 0.73 -11.13 5.63
C LEU A 50 -0.79 -11.29 5.81
N ALA A 51 -1.57 -11.04 4.76
CA ALA A 51 -3.03 -11.23 4.78
C ALA A 51 -3.40 -12.71 4.96
N VAL A 52 -2.71 -13.61 4.26
CA VAL A 52 -2.90 -15.06 4.41
C VAL A 52 -2.50 -15.54 5.80
N GLU A 53 -1.34 -15.12 6.30
CA GLU A 53 -0.85 -15.48 7.64
C GLU A 53 -1.81 -15.06 8.75
N ARG A 54 -2.38 -13.86 8.63
CA ARG A 54 -3.33 -13.30 9.60
C ARG A 54 -4.78 -13.70 9.37
N ASN A 55 -5.05 -14.43 8.28
CA ASN A 55 -6.41 -14.78 7.84
C ASN A 55 -7.32 -13.55 7.71
N LEU A 56 -6.79 -12.47 7.12
CA LEU A 56 -7.47 -11.20 6.90
C LEU A 56 -7.59 -10.89 5.40
N PRO A 57 -8.63 -10.15 4.97
CA PRO A 57 -8.73 -9.67 3.60
C PRO A 57 -7.61 -8.68 3.27
N LEU A 58 -7.19 -8.64 2.00
CA LEU A 58 -6.24 -7.68 1.48
C LEU A 58 -6.96 -6.56 0.71
N LEU A 59 -6.72 -5.33 1.14
CA LEU A 59 -7.14 -4.11 0.47
C LEU A 59 -5.94 -3.44 -0.18
N VAL A 60 -5.94 -3.31 -1.50
CA VAL A 60 -4.91 -2.59 -2.27
C VAL A 60 -5.47 -1.25 -2.70
N VAL A 61 -4.85 -0.17 -2.25
CA VAL A 61 -5.24 1.20 -2.60
C VAL A 61 -4.17 1.84 -3.47
N GLU A 62 -4.58 2.30 -4.63
CA GLU A 62 -3.74 3.08 -5.54
C GLU A 62 -4.32 4.48 -5.69
N ALA A 63 -3.61 5.49 -5.18
CA ALA A 63 -4.07 6.86 -5.20
C ALA A 63 -3.34 7.69 -6.27
N LEU A 64 -4.12 8.48 -7.03
CA LEU A 64 -3.62 9.48 -7.96
C LEU A 64 -4.02 10.87 -7.45
N ALA A 65 -3.03 11.64 -6.99
CA ALA A 65 -3.20 13.04 -6.64
C ALA A 65 -2.91 13.93 -7.86
N ILE A 66 -3.72 14.96 -8.04
CA ILE A 66 -3.62 15.87 -9.20
C ILE A 66 -2.76 17.11 -8.94
N GLY A 67 -2.45 17.42 -7.70
CA GLY A 67 -1.83 18.67 -7.30
C GLY A 67 -0.31 18.62 -7.04
N HIS A 68 0.42 17.71 -7.66
CA HIS A 68 1.88 17.70 -7.51
C HIS A 68 2.59 18.51 -8.60
N ARG A 69 3.85 18.91 -8.32
CA ARG A 69 4.65 19.82 -9.16
C ARG A 69 4.77 19.40 -10.64
N TRP A 70 4.79 18.10 -10.91
CA TRP A 70 4.94 17.55 -12.27
C TRP A 70 3.62 16.98 -12.82
N ALA A 71 2.49 17.29 -12.18
CA ALA A 71 1.18 16.86 -12.66
C ALA A 71 0.91 17.44 -14.05
N ASN A 72 0.54 16.58 -14.97
CA ASN A 72 0.09 16.95 -16.31
C ASN A 72 -0.78 15.83 -16.89
N ASP A 73 -1.54 16.17 -17.92
CA ASP A 73 -2.51 15.25 -18.54
C ASP A 73 -1.86 13.95 -19.05
N ARG A 74 -0.66 14.05 -19.60
CA ARG A 74 0.06 12.86 -20.10
C ARG A 74 0.39 11.87 -19.00
N ILE A 75 0.90 12.35 -17.87
CA ILE A 75 1.22 11.50 -16.71
C ILE A 75 -0.07 10.94 -16.11
N HIS A 76 -1.10 11.78 -15.96
CA HIS A 76 -2.38 11.33 -15.42
C HIS A 76 -3.03 10.26 -16.31
N THR A 77 -3.03 10.46 -17.63
CA THR A 77 -3.57 9.49 -18.59
C THR A 77 -2.83 8.16 -18.47
N PHE A 78 -1.50 8.18 -18.42
CA PHE A 78 -0.68 6.97 -18.24
C PHE A 78 -1.03 6.22 -16.94
N VAL A 79 -1.14 6.94 -15.83
CA VAL A 79 -1.49 6.33 -14.53
C VAL A 79 -2.90 5.77 -14.54
N LEU A 80 -3.88 6.49 -15.10
CA LEU A 80 -5.27 6.04 -15.20
C LEU A 80 -5.41 4.78 -16.06
N GLN A 81 -4.68 4.69 -17.16
CA GLN A 81 -4.63 3.48 -17.98
C GLN A 81 -4.05 2.30 -17.18
N GLY A 82 -2.96 2.53 -16.43
CA GLY A 82 -2.40 1.53 -15.53
C GLY A 82 -3.39 1.08 -14.45
N MET A 83 -4.15 2.00 -13.86
CA MET A 83 -5.20 1.65 -12.87
C MET A 83 -6.30 0.77 -13.45
N ILE A 84 -6.69 0.99 -14.72
CA ILE A 84 -7.66 0.13 -15.43
C ILE A 84 -7.10 -1.28 -15.59
N ASP A 85 -5.83 -1.39 -16.01
CA ASP A 85 -5.16 -2.67 -16.18
C ASP A 85 -5.02 -3.43 -14.84
N GLN A 86 -4.61 -2.73 -13.77
CA GLN A 86 -4.54 -3.28 -12.42
C GLN A 86 -5.91 -3.80 -11.95
N ARG A 87 -6.96 -3.00 -12.14
CA ARG A 87 -8.32 -3.40 -11.79
C ARG A 87 -8.73 -4.68 -12.49
N THR A 88 -8.45 -4.78 -13.79
CA THR A 88 -8.76 -5.96 -14.60
C THR A 88 -8.00 -7.18 -14.10
N THR A 89 -6.71 -7.02 -13.81
CA THR A 89 -5.85 -8.11 -13.35
C THR A 89 -6.22 -8.61 -11.95
N MET A 90 -6.62 -7.71 -11.05
CA MET A 90 -7.01 -8.07 -9.68
C MET A 90 -8.45 -8.58 -9.58
N LEU A 91 -9.25 -8.42 -10.63
CA LEU A 91 -10.63 -8.91 -10.64
C LEU A 91 -10.68 -10.44 -10.49
N GLY A 92 -11.39 -10.91 -9.48
CA GLY A 92 -11.51 -12.35 -9.19
C GLY A 92 -10.31 -12.98 -8.46
N SER A 93 -9.27 -12.20 -8.12
CA SER A 93 -8.09 -12.71 -7.38
C SER A 93 -8.33 -12.90 -5.87
N GLY A 94 -9.46 -12.44 -5.32
CA GLY A 94 -9.72 -12.39 -3.89
C GLY A 94 -9.16 -11.12 -3.20
N VAL A 95 -8.48 -10.26 -3.95
CA VAL A 95 -7.95 -8.97 -3.47
C VAL A 95 -8.97 -7.87 -3.79
N THR A 96 -9.21 -6.99 -2.84
CA THR A 96 -10.02 -5.78 -3.08
C THR A 96 -9.12 -4.65 -3.55
N TYR A 97 -9.26 -4.25 -4.82
CA TYR A 97 -8.51 -3.15 -5.40
C TYR A 97 -9.35 -1.87 -5.46
N VAL A 98 -8.81 -0.78 -4.89
CA VAL A 98 -9.45 0.53 -4.81
C VAL A 98 -8.59 1.57 -5.51
N PRO A 99 -8.87 1.88 -6.79
CA PRO A 99 -8.30 3.05 -7.44
C PRO A 99 -8.97 4.31 -6.89
N TYR A 100 -8.19 5.24 -6.34
CA TYR A 100 -8.65 6.53 -5.87
C TYR A 100 -8.07 7.64 -6.73
N VAL A 101 -8.92 8.39 -7.42
CA VAL A 101 -8.51 9.52 -8.25
C VAL A 101 -8.99 10.82 -7.60
N GLU A 102 -8.04 11.70 -7.27
CA GLU A 102 -8.36 13.02 -6.76
C GLU A 102 -9.04 13.86 -7.87
N THR A 103 -10.21 14.40 -7.61
CA THR A 103 -10.94 15.25 -8.56
C THR A 103 -10.76 16.73 -8.27
N ARG A 104 -10.45 17.08 -7.03
CA ARG A 104 -10.15 18.44 -6.58
C ARG A 104 -8.85 18.45 -5.80
N HIS A 105 -8.01 19.44 -6.06
CA HIS A 105 -6.72 19.55 -5.39
C HIS A 105 -6.86 19.52 -3.86
N GLY A 106 -6.13 18.58 -3.23
CA GLY A 106 -6.11 18.39 -1.78
C GLY A 106 -7.21 17.51 -1.21
N GLU A 107 -8.08 16.94 -2.03
CA GLU A 107 -9.15 16.02 -1.61
C GLU A 107 -8.60 14.74 -0.98
N ALA A 108 -7.46 14.25 -1.47
CA ALA A 108 -6.76 13.09 -0.94
C ALA A 108 -6.01 13.34 0.39
N ARG A 109 -6.03 14.56 0.92
CA ARG A 109 -5.34 14.86 2.18
C ARG A 109 -5.85 14.00 3.32
N GLY A 110 -4.94 13.31 3.99
CA GLY A 110 -5.26 12.43 5.12
C GLY A 110 -5.94 11.12 4.72
N LEU A 111 -6.09 10.79 3.43
CA LEU A 111 -6.71 9.55 2.97
C LEU A 111 -6.01 8.32 3.55
N LEU A 112 -4.68 8.25 3.44
CA LEU A 112 -3.89 7.15 4.00
C LEU A 112 -4.14 6.99 5.52
N ALA A 113 -4.13 8.09 6.27
CA ALA A 113 -4.37 8.05 7.71
C ALA A 113 -5.76 7.52 8.05
N ARG A 114 -6.80 7.97 7.32
CA ARG A 114 -8.17 7.47 7.51
C ARG A 114 -8.31 6.00 7.18
N MET A 115 -7.72 5.54 6.08
CA MET A 115 -7.79 4.14 5.65
C MET A 115 -6.97 3.20 6.54
N SER A 116 -5.94 3.72 7.21
CA SER A 116 -5.13 2.91 8.14
C SER A 116 -5.77 2.72 9.53
N VAL A 117 -6.87 3.42 9.84
CA VAL A 117 -7.55 3.29 11.14
C VAL A 117 -8.10 1.89 11.35
N ASP A 118 -8.73 1.31 10.32
CA ASP A 118 -9.34 -0.02 10.38
C ASP A 118 -8.41 -1.12 9.84
N ALA A 119 -7.18 -0.77 9.47
CA ALA A 119 -6.19 -1.74 9.02
C ALA A 119 -5.49 -2.40 10.21
N ASP A 120 -5.27 -3.70 10.11
CA ASP A 120 -4.45 -4.48 11.05
C ASP A 120 -2.95 -4.23 10.79
N ALA A 121 -2.59 -4.20 9.52
CA ALA A 121 -1.26 -3.82 9.05
C ALA A 121 -1.33 -2.97 7.79
N LEU A 122 -0.39 -2.05 7.64
CA LEU A 122 -0.18 -1.22 6.47
C LEU A 122 1.14 -1.60 5.80
N VAL A 123 1.08 -2.03 4.55
CA VAL A 123 2.25 -2.23 3.70
C VAL A 123 2.39 -1.05 2.75
N ILE A 124 3.58 -0.51 2.61
CA ILE A 124 3.90 0.62 1.75
C ILE A 124 5.13 0.34 0.88
N ASP A 125 5.21 0.97 -0.28
CA ASP A 125 6.44 0.98 -1.06
C ASP A 125 7.48 1.87 -0.36
N ASP A 126 8.58 1.31 0.13
CA ASP A 126 9.73 2.10 0.58
C ASP A 126 10.63 2.42 -0.60
N TYR A 127 10.45 3.61 -1.15
CA TYR A 127 11.26 4.11 -2.26
C TYR A 127 12.03 5.35 -1.85
N PRO A 128 13.36 5.41 -2.06
CA PRO A 128 14.24 6.41 -1.44
C PRO A 128 14.13 7.83 -2.01
N THR A 129 13.14 8.11 -2.86
CA THR A 129 13.00 9.41 -3.51
C THR A 129 11.73 10.16 -3.13
N TYR A 130 11.82 11.48 -3.09
CA TYR A 130 10.80 12.53 -2.95
C TYR A 130 9.45 12.13 -2.31
N MET A 131 8.42 11.92 -3.14
CA MET A 131 7.04 11.75 -2.69
C MET A 131 6.79 10.39 -2.03
N PRO A 132 7.24 9.26 -2.59
CA PRO A 132 7.06 7.97 -1.93
C PRO A 132 7.72 7.92 -0.55
N ARG A 133 8.92 8.48 -0.40
CA ARG A 133 9.59 8.59 0.90
C ARG A 133 8.78 9.41 1.90
N GLN A 134 8.22 10.56 1.49
CA GLN A 134 7.37 11.37 2.36
C GLN A 134 6.09 10.64 2.78
N VAL A 135 5.51 9.84 1.89
CA VAL A 135 4.35 8.99 2.20
C VAL A 135 4.74 7.95 3.23
N ALA A 136 5.86 7.26 3.04
CA ALA A 136 6.38 6.26 3.97
C ALA A 136 6.64 6.86 5.36
N GLU A 137 7.33 8.00 5.43
CA GLU A 137 7.61 8.71 6.69
C GLU A 137 6.32 9.15 7.41
N ARG A 138 5.31 9.61 6.67
CA ARG A 138 4.00 9.97 7.24
C ARG A 138 3.25 8.74 7.74
N ALA A 139 3.25 7.64 6.98
CA ALA A 139 2.65 6.38 7.39
C ALA A 139 3.27 5.87 8.70
N MET A 140 4.60 5.87 8.78
CA MET A 140 5.34 5.48 9.98
C MET A 140 4.98 6.31 11.22
N LYS A 141 4.62 7.59 11.05
CA LYS A 141 4.25 8.48 12.16
C LYS A 141 2.77 8.39 12.54
N LEU A 142 1.89 8.33 11.56
CA LEU A 142 0.47 8.60 11.74
C LEU A 142 -0.38 7.33 11.85
N ALA A 143 -0.06 6.27 11.12
CA ALA A 143 -0.86 5.06 11.14
C ALA A 143 -0.92 4.45 12.57
N PRO A 144 -2.10 4.02 13.04
CA PRO A 144 -2.21 3.33 14.32
C PRO A 144 -1.75 1.88 14.25
N CYS A 145 -1.93 1.24 13.09
CA CYS A 145 -1.58 -0.15 12.84
C CYS A 145 -0.07 -0.38 12.68
N GLU A 146 0.33 -1.63 12.60
CA GLU A 146 1.68 -2.03 12.21
C GLU A 146 1.99 -1.55 10.80
N VAL A 147 3.20 -1.05 10.54
CA VAL A 147 3.62 -0.52 9.23
C VAL A 147 4.85 -1.25 8.72
N HIS A 148 4.77 -1.76 7.50
CA HIS A 148 5.82 -2.46 6.77
C HIS A 148 6.23 -1.64 5.54
N GLY A 149 7.52 -1.32 5.39
CA GLY A 149 8.07 -0.59 4.25
C GLY A 149 9.37 -1.15 3.72
#